data_1c1da2edc2334dc148b42d473b060af4
#
_entry.id   1c1da2edc2334dc148b42d473b060af4
#
_cell.length_a   1.000
_cell.length_b   1.000
_cell.length_c   1.000
_cell.angle_alpha   90.00
_cell.angle_beta   90.00
_cell.angle_gamma   90.00
#
_symmetry.space_group_name_H-M   'P 1'
#
loop_
_entity.id
_entity.type
_entity.pdbx_description
1 polymer ?
#
loop_
_entity_poly.entity_id
_entity_poly.type
_entity_poly.pdbx_seq_one_letter_code
_entity_poly.pdbx_strand_id
1 'polypeptide(L)'
;PTAGVDVELRQDMWKVVESLRKTGVTIILTTHYIEEAEAIADRVGVINQGEIIVVDETKELLKKMGHKKLTVDLQEEVKELPSSLEKYNLEIGKDKMSIDYTYNVQAKQTGITNLLQDLKDAGFKLKDLKTEQSTLEKIFVSLVKENNEI
;
A
#
# COMPACT_ATOMS: atom_id res chain seq x y z
N PRO A 1 9.13 -20.47 -0.42
CA PRO A 1 9.30 -21.74 0.33
C PRO A 1 8.00 -22.31 0.89
N THR A 2 6.95 -21.51 0.97
CA THR A 2 5.65 -21.92 1.55
C THR A 2 4.60 -22.33 0.51
N ALA A 3 4.94 -22.40 -0.76
CA ALA A 3 4.04 -22.84 -1.81
C ALA A 3 3.54 -24.27 -1.54
N GLY A 4 2.22 -24.47 -1.47
CA GLY A 4 1.61 -25.77 -1.20
C GLY A 4 1.66 -26.23 0.26
N VAL A 5 2.15 -25.40 1.17
CA VAL A 5 2.19 -25.67 2.62
C VAL A 5 0.91 -25.15 3.26
N ASP A 6 0.31 -25.94 4.18
CA ASP A 6 -0.86 -25.48 4.92
C ASP A 6 -0.54 -24.31 5.85
N VAL A 7 -1.59 -23.62 6.30
CA VAL A 7 -1.46 -22.37 7.05
C VAL A 7 -0.74 -22.55 8.39
N GLU A 8 -0.99 -23.66 9.09
CA GLU A 8 -0.42 -23.93 10.41
C GLU A 8 1.08 -24.22 10.30
N LEU A 9 1.47 -25.11 9.39
CA LEU A 9 2.86 -25.44 9.13
C LEU A 9 3.65 -24.23 8.60
N ARG A 10 3.02 -23.37 7.82
CA ARG A 10 3.62 -22.09 7.36
C ARG A 10 3.97 -21.19 8.54
N GLN A 11 3.05 -21.02 9.48
CA GLN A 11 3.29 -20.20 10.68
C GLN A 11 4.44 -20.75 11.52
N ASP A 12 4.52 -22.07 11.70
CA ASP A 12 5.60 -22.68 12.45
C ASP A 12 6.96 -22.54 11.77
N MET A 13 7.00 -22.66 10.45
CA MET A 13 8.21 -22.38 9.68
C MET A 13 8.70 -20.94 9.88
N TRP A 14 7.79 -19.95 9.90
CA TRP A 14 8.17 -18.56 10.14
C TRP A 14 8.67 -18.31 11.55
N LYS A 15 8.15 -19.00 12.57
CA LYS A 15 8.69 -18.95 13.94
C LYS A 15 10.14 -19.45 13.99
N VAL A 16 10.45 -20.53 13.26
CA VAL A 16 11.82 -21.05 13.16
C VAL A 16 12.75 -20.05 12.49
N VAL A 17 12.32 -19.46 11.35
CA VAL A 17 13.08 -18.42 10.63
C VAL A 17 13.37 -17.22 11.54
N GLU A 18 12.38 -16.76 12.28
CA GLU A 18 12.54 -15.64 13.22
C GLU A 18 13.50 -15.99 14.37
N SER A 19 13.44 -17.21 14.89
CA SER A 19 14.36 -17.69 15.91
C SER A 19 15.80 -17.69 15.41
N LEU A 20 16.05 -18.21 14.21
CA LEU A 20 17.37 -18.18 13.58
C LEU A 20 17.87 -16.76 13.36
N ARG A 21 17.01 -15.85 12.91
CA ARG A 21 17.37 -14.43 12.75
C ARG A 21 17.85 -13.81 14.07
N LYS A 22 17.20 -14.12 15.16
CA LYS A 22 17.58 -13.63 16.51
C LYS A 22 18.96 -14.11 16.97
N THR A 23 19.48 -15.21 16.39
CA THR A 23 20.86 -15.68 16.66
C THR A 23 21.92 -14.96 15.82
N GLY A 24 21.54 -14.00 14.98
CA GLY A 24 22.45 -13.22 14.14
C GLY A 24 22.75 -13.86 12.77
N VAL A 25 22.02 -14.90 12.39
CA VAL A 25 22.17 -15.56 11.09
C VAL A 25 21.51 -14.70 10.01
N THR A 26 22.23 -14.45 8.91
CA THR A 26 21.67 -13.82 7.72
C THR A 26 20.92 -14.86 6.88
N ILE A 27 19.66 -14.62 6.62
CA ILE A 27 18.80 -15.51 5.85
C ILE A 27 18.44 -14.84 4.53
N ILE A 28 18.70 -15.52 3.43
CA ILE A 28 18.25 -15.08 2.09
C ILE A 28 17.08 -15.96 1.70
N LEU A 29 15.95 -15.32 1.41
CA LEU A 29 14.71 -15.97 1.04
C LEU A 29 14.27 -15.47 -0.34
N THR A 30 13.91 -16.39 -1.23
CA THR A 30 13.27 -16.08 -2.50
C THR A 30 11.80 -16.51 -2.44
N THR A 31 10.91 -15.61 -2.77
CA THR A 31 9.47 -15.89 -2.80
C THR A 31 8.80 -15.05 -3.88
N HIS A 32 7.69 -15.53 -4.40
CA HIS A 32 6.76 -14.74 -5.20
C HIS A 32 5.52 -14.30 -4.40
N TYR A 33 5.47 -14.68 -3.13
CA TYR A 33 4.46 -14.20 -2.18
C TYR A 33 4.96 -12.92 -1.53
N ILE A 34 4.58 -11.78 -2.10
CA ILE A 34 5.07 -10.46 -1.70
C ILE A 34 4.67 -10.14 -0.25
N GLU A 35 3.49 -10.59 0.17
CA GLU A 35 3.00 -10.44 1.54
C GLU A 35 3.92 -11.11 2.57
N GLU A 36 4.51 -12.27 2.24
CA GLU A 36 5.47 -12.93 3.12
C GLU A 36 6.75 -12.10 3.26
N ALA A 37 7.26 -11.56 2.14
CA ALA A 37 8.42 -10.69 2.16
C ALA A 37 8.16 -9.43 3.00
N GLU A 38 6.98 -8.81 2.84
CA GLU A 38 6.57 -7.64 3.62
C GLU A 38 6.53 -7.91 5.12
N ALA A 39 6.01 -9.10 5.51
CA ALA A 39 5.82 -9.45 6.90
C ALA A 39 7.13 -9.76 7.65
N ILE A 40 8.15 -10.33 6.98
CA ILE A 40 9.29 -10.92 7.68
C ILE A 40 10.66 -10.38 7.25
N ALA A 41 10.78 -9.81 6.05
CA ALA A 41 12.07 -9.37 5.53
C ALA A 41 12.47 -7.99 6.08
N ASP A 42 13.71 -7.86 6.55
CA ASP A 42 14.30 -6.55 6.89
C ASP A 42 14.60 -5.76 5.62
N ARG A 43 15.10 -6.44 4.57
CA ARG A 43 15.42 -5.87 3.26
C ARG A 43 14.79 -6.69 2.17
N VAL A 44 14.38 -6.03 1.10
CA VAL A 44 13.77 -6.65 -0.08
C VAL A 44 14.57 -6.28 -1.31
N GLY A 45 14.87 -7.29 -2.13
CA GLY A 45 15.38 -7.12 -3.49
C GLY A 45 14.31 -7.51 -4.50
N VAL A 46 13.95 -6.62 -5.41
CA VAL A 46 13.00 -6.89 -6.49
C VAL A 46 13.75 -7.29 -7.74
N ILE A 47 13.41 -8.46 -8.27
CA ILE A 47 14.01 -9.03 -9.50
C ILE A 47 12.95 -9.02 -10.60
N ASN A 48 13.28 -8.47 -11.76
CA ASN A 48 12.47 -8.52 -12.96
C ASN A 48 13.35 -8.86 -14.17
N GLN A 49 12.92 -9.80 -14.99
CA GLN A 49 13.65 -10.24 -16.21
C GLN A 49 15.14 -10.60 -15.99
N GLY A 50 15.47 -11.10 -14.80
CA GLY A 50 16.84 -11.48 -14.43
C GLY A 50 17.70 -10.35 -13.86
N GLU A 51 17.17 -9.14 -13.76
CA GLU A 51 17.86 -7.98 -13.21
C GLU A 51 17.29 -7.57 -11.86
N ILE A 52 18.16 -7.08 -10.98
CA ILE A 52 17.75 -6.51 -9.70
C ILE A 52 17.42 -5.04 -9.93
N ILE A 53 16.12 -4.68 -9.85
CA ILE A 53 15.63 -3.31 -10.07
C ILE A 53 15.72 -2.43 -8.83
N VAL A 54 15.59 -3.01 -7.64
CA VAL A 54 15.72 -2.27 -6.39
C VAL A 54 16.17 -3.20 -5.27
N VAL A 55 16.98 -2.69 -4.34
CA VAL A 55 17.28 -3.31 -3.05
C VAL A 55 17.19 -2.23 -1.99
N ASP A 56 16.28 -2.39 -1.04
CA ASP A 56 16.10 -1.42 0.05
C ASP A 56 15.58 -2.11 1.32
N GLU A 57 15.61 -1.40 2.44
CA GLU A 57 14.90 -1.83 3.63
C GLU A 57 13.38 -1.84 3.36
N THR A 58 12.71 -2.90 3.82
CA THR A 58 11.26 -3.06 3.60
C THR A 58 10.47 -1.83 4.05
N LYS A 59 10.80 -1.29 5.23
CA LYS A 59 10.15 -0.10 5.78
C LYS A 59 10.42 1.17 4.97
N GLU A 60 11.66 1.33 4.49
CA GLU A 60 12.02 2.50 3.69
C GLU A 60 11.39 2.44 2.29
N LEU A 61 11.29 1.24 1.70
CA LEU A 61 10.62 1.05 0.42
C LEU A 61 9.12 1.40 0.52
N LEU A 62 8.46 0.89 1.55
CA LEU A 62 7.06 1.24 1.86
C LEU A 62 6.87 2.73 2.13
N LYS A 63 7.83 3.38 2.74
CA LYS A 63 7.77 4.82 3.05
C LYS A 63 8.05 5.69 1.83
N LYS A 64 9.05 5.35 1.01
CA LYS A 64 9.45 6.14 -0.18
C LYS A 64 8.45 6.02 -1.33
N MET A 65 7.98 4.81 -1.60
CA MET A 65 7.12 4.50 -2.75
C MET A 65 5.67 4.25 -2.37
N GLY A 66 5.39 4.10 -1.06
CA GLY A 66 4.04 3.86 -0.55
C GLY A 66 3.21 5.13 -0.58
N HIS A 67 1.99 4.99 -1.10
CA HIS A 67 0.94 5.99 -0.95
C HIS A 67 -0.04 5.52 0.12
N LYS A 68 -0.67 6.46 0.80
CA LYS A 68 -1.86 6.17 1.60
C LYS A 68 -3.10 6.58 0.83
N LYS A 69 -4.12 5.75 0.95
CA LYS A 69 -5.43 6.01 0.41
C LYS A 69 -6.39 6.25 1.57
N LEU A 70 -7.04 7.40 1.57
CA LEU A 70 -8.17 7.69 2.42
C LEU A 70 -9.43 7.40 1.64
N THR A 71 -10.25 6.47 2.10
CA THR A 71 -11.59 6.23 1.61
C THR A 71 -12.57 6.93 2.55
N VAL A 72 -13.37 7.81 2.00
CA VAL A 72 -14.43 8.54 2.70
C VAL A 72 -15.76 7.90 2.32
N ASP A 73 -16.33 7.10 3.21
CA ASP A 73 -17.66 6.53 3.02
C ASP A 73 -18.73 7.62 3.26
N LEU A 74 -19.74 7.66 2.41
CA LEU A 74 -20.80 8.66 2.40
C LEU A 74 -22.15 8.04 2.76
N GLN A 75 -23.09 8.90 3.21
CA GLN A 75 -24.47 8.49 3.50
C GLN A 75 -25.35 8.44 2.26
N GLU A 76 -24.95 9.12 1.18
CA GLU A 76 -25.72 9.25 -0.07
C GLU A 76 -24.79 9.02 -1.25
N GLU A 77 -25.35 8.58 -2.39
CA GLU A 77 -24.58 8.32 -3.61
C GLU A 77 -23.97 9.60 -4.19
N VAL A 78 -22.72 9.49 -4.63
CA VAL A 78 -22.02 10.53 -5.38
C VAL A 78 -22.39 10.42 -6.85
N LYS A 79 -23.05 11.45 -7.38
CA LYS A 79 -23.35 11.54 -8.81
C LYS A 79 -22.18 12.16 -9.59
N GLU A 80 -21.67 13.26 -9.07
CA GLU A 80 -20.57 14.02 -9.69
C GLU A 80 -19.73 14.67 -8.58
N LEU A 81 -18.45 14.89 -8.85
CA LEU A 81 -17.59 15.68 -7.97
C LEU A 81 -17.62 17.14 -8.44
N PRO A 82 -17.92 18.09 -7.54
CA PRO A 82 -17.86 19.50 -7.86
C PRO A 82 -16.45 19.94 -8.29
N SER A 83 -16.35 20.91 -9.18
CA SER A 83 -15.07 21.46 -9.66
C SER A 83 -14.19 22.03 -8.54
N SER A 84 -14.80 22.47 -7.43
CA SER A 84 -14.07 22.91 -6.25
C SER A 84 -13.16 21.82 -5.61
N LEU A 85 -13.45 20.55 -5.88
CA LEU A 85 -12.72 19.39 -5.37
C LEU A 85 -11.68 18.81 -6.35
N GLU A 86 -11.61 19.30 -7.58
CA GLU A 86 -10.66 18.82 -8.62
C GLU A 86 -9.20 18.87 -8.15
N LYS A 87 -8.86 19.85 -7.32
CA LYS A 87 -7.51 20.02 -6.75
C LYS A 87 -7.00 18.82 -5.94
N TYR A 88 -7.89 17.91 -5.53
CA TYR A 88 -7.54 16.73 -4.72
C TYR A 88 -7.35 15.46 -5.55
N ASN A 89 -7.62 15.45 -6.86
CA ASN A 89 -7.58 14.27 -7.72
C ASN A 89 -8.34 13.09 -7.09
N LEU A 90 -9.61 13.33 -6.76
CA LEU A 90 -10.47 12.34 -6.10
C LEU A 90 -11.00 11.32 -7.10
N GLU A 91 -11.16 10.08 -6.64
CA GLU A 91 -11.82 9.01 -7.38
C GLU A 91 -13.12 8.61 -6.70
N ILE A 92 -14.19 8.43 -7.48
CA ILE A 92 -15.45 7.90 -6.95
C ILE A 92 -15.33 6.38 -6.87
N GLY A 93 -15.64 5.80 -5.70
CA GLY A 93 -15.67 4.36 -5.51
C GLY A 93 -16.67 3.65 -6.44
N LYS A 94 -16.45 2.37 -6.71
CA LYS A 94 -17.27 1.58 -7.63
C LYS A 94 -18.75 1.51 -7.23
N ASP A 95 -19.03 1.57 -5.95
CA ASP A 95 -20.38 1.57 -5.36
C ASP A 95 -21.04 2.97 -5.35
N LYS A 96 -20.30 3.99 -5.77
CA LYS A 96 -20.69 5.40 -5.70
C LYS A 96 -21.04 5.91 -4.32
N MET A 97 -20.75 5.14 -3.27
CA MET A 97 -21.00 5.49 -1.86
C MET A 97 -19.73 5.92 -1.14
N SER A 98 -18.62 6.03 -1.87
CA SER A 98 -17.32 6.40 -1.31
C SER A 98 -16.53 7.30 -2.25
N ILE A 99 -15.61 8.07 -1.67
CA ILE A 99 -14.64 8.91 -2.36
C ILE A 99 -13.25 8.50 -1.87
N ASP A 100 -12.37 8.23 -2.81
CA ASP A 100 -11.00 7.84 -2.57
C ASP A 100 -10.05 9.02 -2.79
N TYR A 101 -9.16 9.26 -1.83
CA TYR A 101 -8.10 10.26 -1.89
C TYR A 101 -6.75 9.60 -1.66
N THR A 102 -5.89 9.66 -2.66
CA THR A 102 -4.52 9.13 -2.56
C THR A 102 -3.55 10.26 -2.23
N TYR A 103 -2.73 10.06 -1.19
CA TYR A 103 -1.76 11.05 -0.74
C TYR A 103 -0.41 10.41 -0.39
N ASN A 104 0.66 11.20 -0.53
CA ASN A 104 2.01 10.76 -0.18
C ASN A 104 2.20 10.87 1.34
N VAL A 105 2.71 9.79 1.95
CA VAL A 105 2.99 9.73 3.39
C VAL A 105 4.07 10.73 3.81
N GLN A 106 4.99 11.08 2.91
CA GLN A 106 6.09 12.02 3.20
C GLN A 106 5.70 13.49 3.04
N ALA A 107 4.51 13.78 2.53
CA ALA A 107 4.05 15.15 2.41
C ALA A 107 3.96 15.81 3.79
N LYS A 108 4.57 16.99 3.96
CA LYS A 108 4.51 17.78 5.22
C LYS A 108 3.07 18.08 5.64
N GLN A 109 2.17 18.17 4.66
CA GLN A 109 0.72 18.31 4.86
C GLN A 109 0.00 17.33 3.95
N THR A 110 -0.73 16.41 4.53
CA THR A 110 -1.50 15.41 3.79
C THR A 110 -2.75 15.98 3.11
N GLY A 111 -3.15 17.17 3.47
CA GLY A 111 -4.35 17.84 2.93
C GLY A 111 -5.69 17.25 3.43
N ILE A 112 -5.65 16.20 4.24
CA ILE A 112 -6.88 15.49 4.70
C ILE A 112 -7.85 16.42 5.40
N THR A 113 -7.37 17.27 6.32
CA THR A 113 -8.25 18.18 7.08
C THR A 113 -8.98 19.14 6.15
N ASN A 114 -8.27 19.72 5.18
CA ASN A 114 -8.87 20.62 4.19
C ASN A 114 -9.85 19.87 3.28
N LEU A 115 -9.48 18.67 2.84
CA LEU A 115 -10.35 17.82 2.04
C LEU A 115 -11.67 17.52 2.77
N LEU A 116 -11.62 17.10 4.03
CA LEU A 116 -12.82 16.77 4.80
C LEU A 116 -13.71 18.01 5.02
N GLN A 117 -13.12 19.20 5.19
CA GLN A 117 -13.85 20.44 5.28
C GLN A 117 -14.51 20.78 3.95
N ASP A 118 -13.74 20.74 2.85
CA ASP A 118 -14.25 21.04 1.51
C ASP A 118 -15.36 20.06 1.07
N LEU A 119 -15.26 18.78 1.45
CA LEU A 119 -16.34 17.79 1.22
C LEU A 119 -17.62 18.18 1.96
N LYS A 120 -17.52 18.60 3.23
CA LYS A 120 -18.69 19.08 4.00
C LYS A 120 -19.28 20.32 3.39
N ASP A 121 -18.46 21.28 3.00
CA ASP A 121 -18.90 22.55 2.40
C ASP A 121 -19.56 22.31 1.03
N ALA A 122 -19.14 21.27 0.31
CA ALA A 122 -19.78 20.79 -0.92
C ALA A 122 -21.08 20.00 -0.68
N GLY A 123 -21.49 19.81 0.60
CA GLY A 123 -22.75 19.17 0.97
C GLY A 123 -22.70 17.65 1.13
N PHE A 124 -21.51 17.03 1.06
CA PHE A 124 -21.37 15.58 1.27
C PHE A 124 -21.55 15.23 2.75
N LYS A 125 -22.39 14.23 3.01
CA LYS A 125 -22.62 13.68 4.36
C LYS A 125 -21.70 12.50 4.60
N LEU A 126 -20.66 12.71 5.39
CA LEU A 126 -19.68 11.69 5.73
C LEU A 126 -20.31 10.63 6.65
N LYS A 127 -19.97 9.36 6.42
CA LYS A 127 -20.41 8.21 7.21
C LYS A 127 -19.26 7.59 7.98
N ASP A 128 -18.17 7.26 7.31
CA ASP A 128 -16.99 6.61 7.90
C ASP A 128 -15.72 7.01 7.13
N LEU A 129 -14.58 6.81 7.76
CA LEU A 129 -13.26 7.08 7.19
C LEU A 129 -12.37 5.87 7.36
N LYS A 130 -11.78 5.41 6.26
CA LYS A 130 -10.82 4.31 6.26
C LYS A 130 -9.52 4.75 5.64
N THR A 131 -8.40 4.37 6.23
CA THR A 131 -7.08 4.60 5.64
C THR A 131 -6.40 3.27 5.34
N GLU A 132 -5.94 3.12 4.11
CA GLU A 132 -5.13 1.99 3.68
C GLU A 132 -3.75 2.49 3.27
N GLN A 133 -2.71 1.73 3.63
CA GLN A 133 -1.35 1.97 3.15
C GLN A 133 -1.07 1.04 1.97
N SER A 134 -0.29 1.54 1.01
CA SER A 134 0.20 0.69 -0.08
C SER A 134 0.98 -0.49 0.47
N THR A 135 0.74 -1.65 -0.07
CA THR A 135 1.51 -2.87 0.19
C THR A 135 2.72 -2.94 -0.73
N LEU A 136 3.69 -3.77 -0.38
CA LEU A 136 4.82 -4.07 -1.29
C LEU A 136 4.35 -4.59 -2.64
N GLU A 137 3.21 -5.29 -2.71
CA GLU A 137 2.63 -5.77 -3.96
C GLU A 137 2.29 -4.61 -4.91
N LYS A 138 1.63 -3.56 -4.41
CA LYS A 138 1.31 -2.36 -5.20
C LYS A 138 2.58 -1.64 -5.68
N ILE A 139 3.58 -1.56 -4.81
CA ILE A 139 4.90 -0.97 -5.13
C ILE A 139 5.59 -1.80 -6.20
N PHE A 140 5.60 -3.13 -6.07
CA PHE A 140 6.18 -4.05 -7.06
C PHE A 140 5.55 -3.87 -8.44
N VAL A 141 4.22 -3.82 -8.52
CA VAL A 141 3.51 -3.60 -9.79
C VAL A 141 3.90 -2.27 -10.44
N SER A 142 4.07 -1.21 -9.65
CA SER A 142 4.53 0.10 -10.17
C SER A 142 5.95 0.03 -10.71
N LEU A 143 6.88 -0.56 -9.95
CA LEU A 143 8.29 -0.72 -10.36
C LEU A 143 8.45 -1.52 -11.65
N VAL A 144 7.68 -2.61 -11.78
CA VAL A 144 7.74 -3.46 -12.99
C VAL A 144 7.17 -2.73 -14.20
N LYS A 145 6.12 -1.92 -14.03
CA LYS A 145 5.56 -1.11 -15.12
C LYS A 145 6.55 -0.04 -15.59
N GLU A 146 7.12 0.73 -14.67
CA GLU A 146 8.12 1.77 -14.98
C GLU A 146 9.34 1.19 -15.71
N ASN A 147 9.77 -0.02 -15.32
CA ASN A 147 10.93 -0.68 -15.95
C ASN A 147 10.63 -1.28 -17.33
N ASN A 148 9.37 -1.53 -17.66
CA ASN A 148 8.94 -2.07 -18.96
C ASN A 148 8.60 -0.97 -20.00
N GLU A 149 8.56 0.30 -19.61
CA GLU A 149 8.29 1.43 -20.50
C GLU A 149 9.57 2.10 -21.03
N ILE A 150 10.75 1.57 -20.68
CA ILE A 150 12.07 1.96 -21.19
C ILE A 150 12.55 0.95 -22.23
#